data_21a0a163b746c21054f46a5c6ba028b3
#
_entry.id   21a0a163b746c21054f46a5c6ba028b3
#
_cell.length_a   1.000
_cell.length_b   1.000
_cell.length_c   1.000
_cell.angle_alpha   90.00
_cell.angle_beta   90.00
_cell.angle_gamma   90.00
#
_symmetry.space_group_name_H-M   'P 1'
#
loop_
_entity.id
_entity.type
_entity.pdbx_description
1 polymer ?
#
loop_
_entity_poly.entity_id
_entity_poly.type
_entity_poly.pdbx_seq_one_letter_code
_entity_poly.pdbx_strand_id
1 'polypeptide(L)'
;KHYRSFILFLVLVPAYFASSFIPNYLVKSITGIELGKGVPMLAYVEMGLQDSPDAPGWWNGYNWNVYTDNNCDSEQASAQVKNDLKNTLIYYLQHPKECLDFFYRKTVSQWCNPDFQGTWILRYSDFYIHGDLYYEIFNIFESIVFLGTLAYIYYTGRQMPLHRLLLPMIFIGGFIFHLFWEAKGQYTITYFVLLIPYCVKGLMDMTDEIADGILNLERHQGVFGTIKMLWKLDSFKYIALLFGSTVLLHLIVRGSLF
;
A
#
# COMPACT_ATOMS: atom_id res chain seq x y z
N LYS A 1 -9.57 -19.15 -27.90
CA LYS A 1 -8.72 -18.24 -27.07
C LYS A 1 -8.58 -18.75 -25.62
N HIS A 2 -9.58 -19.38 -25.00
CA HIS A 2 -9.56 -19.83 -23.60
C HIS A 2 -8.60 -20.98 -23.27
N TYR A 3 -8.26 -21.85 -24.23
CA TYR A 3 -7.35 -22.97 -23.98
C TYR A 3 -5.92 -22.55 -23.61
N ARG A 4 -5.44 -21.40 -24.11
CA ARG A 4 -4.10 -20.87 -23.77
C ARG A 4 -4.03 -20.45 -22.29
N SER A 5 -5.08 -19.81 -21.79
CA SER A 5 -5.16 -19.44 -20.37
C SER A 5 -5.24 -20.67 -19.47
N PHE A 6 -5.94 -21.72 -19.92
CA PHE A 6 -6.00 -22.98 -19.21
C PHE A 6 -4.65 -23.72 -19.18
N ILE A 7 -3.93 -23.76 -20.32
CA ILE A 7 -2.56 -24.32 -20.35
C ILE A 7 -1.63 -23.53 -19.42
N LEU A 8 -1.69 -22.20 -19.44
CA LEU A 8 -0.89 -21.36 -18.56
C LEU A 8 -1.16 -21.68 -17.08
N PHE A 9 -2.42 -21.84 -16.70
CA PHE A 9 -2.82 -22.25 -15.35
C PHE A 9 -2.26 -23.64 -14.99
N LEU A 10 -2.35 -24.61 -15.89
CA LEU A 10 -1.80 -25.96 -15.71
C LEU A 10 -0.28 -25.98 -15.55
N VAL A 11 0.43 -24.99 -16.05
CA VAL A 11 1.89 -24.86 -15.87
C VAL A 11 2.22 -24.09 -14.60
N LEU A 12 1.56 -22.96 -14.34
CA LEU A 12 1.90 -22.10 -13.22
C LEU A 12 1.58 -22.72 -11.86
N VAL A 13 0.48 -23.44 -11.73
CA VAL A 13 0.10 -24.07 -10.46
C VAL A 13 1.09 -25.15 -10.04
N PRO A 14 1.46 -26.14 -10.90
CA PRO A 14 2.51 -27.10 -10.55
C PRO A 14 3.87 -26.45 -10.32
N ALA A 15 4.24 -25.41 -11.10
CA ALA A 15 5.49 -24.69 -10.92
C ALA A 15 5.55 -23.99 -9.55
N TYR A 16 4.44 -23.42 -9.09
CA TYR A 16 4.32 -22.82 -7.77
C TYR A 16 4.56 -23.86 -6.65
N PHE A 17 3.89 -25.03 -6.72
CA PHE A 17 4.12 -26.09 -5.74
C PHE A 17 5.53 -26.68 -5.83
N ALA A 18 6.07 -26.84 -7.03
CA ALA A 18 7.43 -27.31 -7.24
C ALA A 18 8.46 -26.35 -6.65
N SER A 19 8.24 -25.04 -6.74
CA SER A 19 9.14 -24.03 -6.16
C SER A 19 9.26 -24.14 -4.62
N SER A 20 8.26 -24.65 -3.95
CA SER A 20 8.29 -24.90 -2.50
C SER A 20 8.89 -26.26 -2.15
N PHE A 21 8.61 -27.28 -2.98
CA PHE A 21 9.03 -28.66 -2.73
C PHE A 21 10.51 -28.89 -3.07
N ILE A 22 10.99 -28.34 -4.20
CA ILE A 22 12.35 -28.57 -4.69
C ILE A 22 13.43 -28.11 -3.70
N PRO A 23 13.38 -26.91 -3.10
CA PRO A 23 14.38 -26.49 -2.12
C PRO A 23 14.45 -27.42 -0.90
N ASN A 24 13.29 -27.84 -0.36
CA ASN A 24 13.22 -28.74 0.77
C ASN A 24 13.82 -30.11 0.44
N TYR A 25 13.51 -30.65 -0.72
CA TYR A 25 14.07 -31.92 -1.21
C TYR A 25 15.59 -31.83 -1.40
N LEU A 26 16.08 -30.74 -2.02
CA LEU A 26 17.53 -30.54 -2.24
C LEU A 26 18.28 -30.42 -0.91
N VAL A 27 17.80 -29.62 0.04
CA VAL A 27 18.43 -29.50 1.36
C VAL A 27 18.48 -30.85 2.04
N LYS A 28 17.36 -31.58 2.09
CA LYS A 28 17.32 -32.93 2.70
C LYS A 28 18.26 -33.91 2.01
N SER A 29 18.33 -33.91 0.67
CA SER A 29 19.18 -34.84 -0.07
C SER A 29 20.68 -34.55 0.06
N ILE A 30 21.06 -33.29 0.22
CA ILE A 30 22.48 -32.86 0.32
C ILE A 30 22.97 -32.93 1.78
N THR A 31 22.15 -32.51 2.73
CA THR A 31 22.57 -32.33 4.13
C THR A 31 22.06 -33.41 5.08
N GLY A 32 21.07 -34.20 4.66
CA GLY A 32 20.35 -35.14 5.52
C GLY A 32 19.39 -34.45 6.50
N ILE A 33 19.30 -33.12 6.50
CA ILE A 33 18.49 -32.32 7.44
C ILE A 33 17.11 -32.07 6.83
N GLU A 34 16.05 -32.37 7.58
CA GLU A 34 14.71 -31.95 7.23
C GLU A 34 14.49 -30.50 7.68
N LEU A 35 14.10 -29.63 6.74
CA LEU A 35 13.70 -28.28 7.09
C LEU A 35 12.38 -28.33 7.88
N GLY A 36 12.37 -27.73 9.06
CA GLY A 36 11.16 -27.53 9.85
C GLY A 36 10.17 -26.58 9.18
N LYS A 37 8.97 -26.50 9.75
CA LYS A 37 7.92 -25.57 9.26
C LYS A 37 8.30 -24.09 9.43
N GLY A 38 9.34 -23.79 10.22
CA GLY A 38 9.80 -22.42 10.49
C GLY A 38 8.86 -21.63 11.39
N VAL A 39 9.00 -20.32 11.35
CA VAL A 39 8.16 -19.40 12.12
C VAL A 39 6.70 -19.49 11.65
N PRO A 40 5.72 -19.66 12.57
CA PRO A 40 4.31 -19.71 12.18
C PRO A 40 3.86 -18.45 11.47
N MET A 41 3.13 -18.61 10.37
CA MET A 41 2.62 -17.48 9.57
C MET A 41 1.74 -16.52 10.40
N LEU A 42 0.95 -17.06 11.35
CA LEU A 42 0.14 -16.25 12.26
C LEU A 42 0.98 -15.33 13.18
N ALA A 43 2.26 -15.61 13.39
CA ALA A 43 3.13 -14.73 14.17
C ALA A 43 3.36 -13.37 13.50
N TYR A 44 3.33 -13.33 12.17
CA TYR A 44 3.39 -12.07 11.42
C TYR A 44 2.07 -11.30 11.49
N VAL A 45 0.94 -12.00 11.62
CA VAL A 45 -0.36 -11.38 11.84
C VAL A 45 -0.43 -10.78 13.24
N GLU A 46 -0.05 -11.54 14.25
CA GLU A 46 -0.04 -11.04 15.63
C GLU A 46 0.91 -9.85 15.78
N MET A 47 2.13 -9.95 15.26
CA MET A 47 3.09 -8.85 15.22
C MET A 47 2.52 -7.62 14.49
N GLY A 48 1.79 -7.85 13.41
CA GLY A 48 1.12 -6.80 12.64
C GLY A 48 -0.01 -6.08 13.40
N LEU A 49 -0.46 -6.63 14.53
CA LEU A 49 -1.49 -6.07 15.41
C LEU A 49 -0.92 -5.51 16.72
N GLN A 50 0.40 -5.47 16.86
CA GLN A 50 1.10 -4.95 18.05
C GLN A 50 1.78 -3.61 17.76
N ASP A 51 1.97 -2.81 18.80
CA ASP A 51 2.84 -1.65 18.71
C ASP A 51 4.31 -2.06 18.53
N SER A 52 5.08 -1.20 17.90
CA SER A 52 6.51 -1.33 17.68
C SER A 52 7.19 0.01 17.98
N PRO A 53 8.49 0.01 18.32
CA PRO A 53 9.25 1.24 18.53
C PRO A 53 9.22 2.21 17.35
N ASP A 54 9.15 1.69 16.12
CA ASP A 54 9.16 2.52 14.92
C ASP A 54 7.75 3.03 14.56
N ALA A 55 6.77 2.12 14.50
CA ALA A 55 5.37 2.45 14.21
C ALA A 55 4.46 1.23 14.45
N PRO A 56 3.14 1.44 14.66
CA PRO A 56 2.21 0.34 14.88
C PRO A 56 2.23 -0.71 13.75
N GLY A 57 2.32 -1.98 14.14
CA GLY A 57 2.34 -3.10 13.23
C GLY A 57 3.67 -3.33 12.50
N TRP A 58 4.70 -2.52 12.78
CA TRP A 58 6.03 -2.73 12.23
C TRP A 58 6.74 -3.84 12.99
N TRP A 59 7.89 -4.30 12.46
CA TRP A 59 8.67 -5.36 13.06
C TRP A 59 9.10 -5.01 14.49
N ASN A 60 8.73 -5.85 15.48
CA ASN A 60 9.06 -5.71 16.88
C ASN A 60 9.78 -6.95 17.44
N GLY A 61 10.12 -7.91 16.57
CA GLY A 61 10.78 -9.15 16.95
C GLY A 61 9.85 -10.26 17.45
N TYR A 62 8.55 -9.99 17.64
CA TYR A 62 7.61 -10.97 18.19
C TYR A 62 7.63 -12.31 17.44
N ASN A 63 7.60 -12.27 16.10
CA ASN A 63 7.59 -13.46 15.26
C ASN A 63 8.81 -14.36 15.48
N TRP A 64 9.98 -13.78 15.71
CA TRP A 64 11.21 -14.50 15.99
C TRP A 64 11.23 -14.99 17.45
N ASN A 65 10.92 -14.12 18.39
CA ASN A 65 10.96 -14.41 19.82
C ASN A 65 10.01 -15.55 20.17
N VAL A 66 8.75 -15.52 19.72
CA VAL A 66 7.79 -16.59 20.00
C VAL A 66 8.25 -17.95 19.45
N TYR A 67 8.99 -17.97 18.34
CA TYR A 67 9.52 -19.19 17.77
C TYR A 67 10.73 -19.73 18.57
N THR A 68 11.67 -18.85 18.90
CA THR A 68 12.87 -19.25 19.68
C THR A 68 12.53 -19.63 21.11
N ASP A 69 11.61 -18.92 21.77
CA ASP A 69 11.18 -19.20 23.14
C ASP A 69 10.47 -20.55 23.26
N ASN A 70 9.86 -21.02 22.16
CA ASN A 70 9.32 -22.38 22.05
C ASN A 70 10.31 -23.40 21.47
N ASN A 71 11.61 -23.19 21.67
CA ASN A 71 12.69 -24.13 21.23
C ASN A 71 12.66 -24.39 19.71
N CYS A 72 12.25 -23.42 18.90
CA CYS A 72 12.05 -23.53 17.46
C CYS A 72 11.02 -24.60 17.06
N ASP A 73 10.11 -24.96 17.97
CA ASP A 73 8.97 -25.83 17.67
C ASP A 73 7.81 -25.02 17.10
N SER A 74 7.53 -25.23 15.81
CA SER A 74 6.47 -24.50 15.09
C SER A 74 5.06 -24.79 15.62
N GLU A 75 4.81 -25.94 16.22
CA GLU A 75 3.49 -26.30 16.73
C GLU A 75 3.23 -25.63 18.08
N GLN A 76 4.21 -25.66 18.98
CA GLN A 76 4.12 -24.94 20.26
C GLN A 76 4.05 -23.44 20.05
N ALA A 77 4.93 -22.87 19.21
CA ALA A 77 4.88 -21.46 18.84
C ALA A 77 3.50 -21.07 18.22
N SER A 78 2.95 -21.92 17.35
CA SER A 78 1.64 -21.67 16.75
C SER A 78 0.50 -21.70 17.79
N ALA A 79 0.58 -22.55 18.81
CA ALA A 79 -0.40 -22.58 19.88
C ALA A 79 -0.35 -21.31 20.73
N GLN A 80 0.86 -20.85 21.08
CA GLN A 80 1.07 -19.58 21.78
C GLN A 80 0.53 -18.40 20.96
N VAL A 81 0.95 -18.27 19.68
CA VAL A 81 0.50 -17.19 18.79
C VAL A 81 -1.03 -17.11 18.70
N LYS A 82 -1.72 -18.26 18.60
CA LYS A 82 -3.19 -18.27 18.56
C LYS A 82 -3.83 -17.72 19.85
N ASN A 83 -3.20 -18.02 21.00
CA ASN A 83 -3.68 -17.47 22.27
C ASN A 83 -3.42 -15.96 22.35
N ASP A 84 -2.24 -15.51 21.94
CA ASP A 84 -1.85 -14.11 21.97
C ASP A 84 -2.75 -13.30 21.02
N LEU A 85 -2.95 -13.77 19.79
CA LEU A 85 -3.86 -13.17 18.81
C LEU A 85 -5.30 -13.05 19.35
N LYS A 86 -5.79 -14.10 20.02
CA LYS A 86 -7.09 -14.04 20.66
C LYS A 86 -7.16 -12.95 21.73
N ASN A 87 -6.15 -12.82 22.54
CA ASN A 87 -6.07 -11.79 23.59
C ASN A 87 -6.02 -10.39 22.98
N THR A 88 -5.22 -10.17 21.96
CA THR A 88 -5.13 -8.91 21.20
C THR A 88 -6.50 -8.53 20.60
N LEU A 89 -7.20 -9.47 19.97
CA LEU A 89 -8.53 -9.21 19.42
C LEU A 89 -9.57 -8.90 20.51
N ILE A 90 -9.54 -9.61 21.65
CA ILE A 90 -10.41 -9.31 22.79
C ILE A 90 -10.12 -7.89 23.33
N TYR A 91 -8.84 -7.55 23.46
CA TYR A 91 -8.41 -6.21 23.90
C TYR A 91 -8.98 -5.13 22.99
N TYR A 92 -8.84 -5.25 21.69
CA TYR A 92 -9.38 -4.27 20.72
C TYR A 92 -10.91 -4.18 20.74
N LEU A 93 -11.61 -5.29 20.97
CA LEU A 93 -13.07 -5.25 21.13
C LEU A 93 -13.49 -4.49 22.41
N GLN A 94 -12.70 -4.60 23.48
CA GLN A 94 -12.96 -3.91 24.75
C GLN A 94 -12.51 -2.44 24.71
N HIS A 95 -11.55 -2.09 23.84
CA HIS A 95 -10.95 -0.76 23.71
C HIS A 95 -11.06 -0.21 22.26
N PRO A 96 -12.29 0.04 21.76
CA PRO A 96 -12.50 0.39 20.35
C PRO A 96 -11.81 1.70 19.91
N LYS A 97 -11.62 2.66 20.83
CA LYS A 97 -10.89 3.90 20.53
C LYS A 97 -9.41 3.62 20.28
N GLU A 98 -8.78 2.78 21.08
CA GLU A 98 -7.37 2.39 20.91
C GLU A 98 -7.19 1.55 19.65
N CYS A 99 -8.15 0.68 19.35
CA CYS A 99 -8.18 -0.08 18.10
C CYS A 99 -8.19 0.87 16.88
N LEU A 100 -9.07 1.86 16.86
CA LEU A 100 -9.15 2.83 15.76
C LEU A 100 -7.87 3.68 15.66
N ASP A 101 -7.31 4.12 16.78
CA ASP A 101 -6.05 4.86 16.80
C ASP A 101 -4.89 4.03 16.27
N PHE A 102 -4.78 2.76 16.71
CA PHE A 102 -3.77 1.83 16.21
C PHE A 102 -3.84 1.69 14.68
N PHE A 103 -5.02 1.35 14.13
CA PHE A 103 -5.18 1.15 12.70
C PHE A 103 -4.99 2.44 11.90
N TYR A 104 -5.37 3.59 12.45
CA TYR A 104 -5.09 4.89 11.86
C TYR A 104 -3.58 5.14 11.75
N ARG A 105 -2.86 5.07 12.85
CA ARG A 105 -1.40 5.28 12.90
C ARG A 105 -0.65 4.26 12.02
N LYS A 106 -1.08 2.99 12.05
CA LYS A 106 -0.54 1.94 11.19
C LYS A 106 -0.72 2.27 9.70
N THR A 107 -1.94 2.66 9.32
CA THR A 107 -2.24 3.02 7.92
C THR A 107 -1.42 4.22 7.46
N VAL A 108 -1.33 5.26 8.29
CA VAL A 108 -0.53 6.45 7.97
C VAL A 108 0.95 6.09 7.81
N SER A 109 1.52 5.34 8.76
CA SER A 109 2.95 4.99 8.73
C SER A 109 3.35 4.11 7.56
N GLN A 110 2.42 3.32 7.02
CA GLN A 110 2.68 2.39 5.93
C GLN A 110 2.31 2.96 4.55
N TRP A 111 1.11 3.54 4.42
CA TRP A 111 0.53 3.91 3.13
C TRP A 111 0.69 5.38 2.78
N CYS A 112 0.98 6.23 3.78
CA CYS A 112 1.31 7.63 3.59
C CYS A 112 2.80 7.92 3.86
N ASN A 113 3.65 6.91 3.74
CA ASN A 113 5.10 7.03 3.83
C ASN A 113 5.66 7.20 2.40
N PRO A 114 5.85 8.45 1.94
CA PRO A 114 6.06 8.73 0.53
C PRO A 114 7.39 8.25 -0.01
N ASP A 115 8.39 8.05 0.84
CA ASP A 115 9.72 7.60 0.43
C ASP A 115 9.87 6.07 0.44
N PHE A 116 8.82 5.35 0.82
CA PHE A 116 8.79 3.89 0.93
C PHE A 116 9.98 3.33 1.72
N GLN A 117 10.46 4.07 2.72
CA GLN A 117 11.70 3.83 3.45
C GLN A 117 12.99 3.91 2.58
N GLY A 118 12.91 4.42 1.37
CA GLY A 118 14.07 4.53 0.47
C GLY A 118 15.17 5.45 0.99
N THR A 119 14.80 6.48 1.77
CA THR A 119 15.76 7.41 2.38
C THR A 119 16.29 6.92 3.73
N TRP A 120 15.77 5.83 4.26
CA TRP A 120 16.19 5.35 5.59
C TRP A 120 17.71 5.08 5.69
N ILE A 121 18.27 4.43 4.67
CA ILE A 121 19.72 4.19 4.61
C ILE A 121 20.51 5.50 4.50
N LEU A 122 19.95 6.51 3.85
CA LEU A 122 20.59 7.82 3.70
C LEU A 122 20.74 8.54 5.05
N ARG A 123 19.92 8.24 6.06
CA ARG A 123 20.04 8.81 7.42
C ARG A 123 21.40 8.56 8.07
N TYR A 124 22.09 7.52 7.63
CA TYR A 124 23.42 7.16 8.13
C TYR A 124 24.55 7.62 7.20
N SER A 125 24.26 8.45 6.21
CA SER A 125 25.23 8.97 5.24
C SER A 125 25.27 10.49 5.22
N ASP A 126 26.40 11.06 4.77
CA ASP A 126 26.59 12.50 4.59
C ASP A 126 25.61 13.11 3.55
N PHE A 127 24.94 12.27 2.76
CA PHE A 127 23.92 12.68 1.78
C PHE A 127 22.55 13.00 2.40
N TYR A 128 22.35 12.80 3.70
CA TYR A 128 21.07 13.07 4.36
C TYR A 128 20.66 14.55 4.39
N ILE A 129 21.59 15.47 4.08
CA ILE A 129 21.33 16.92 3.98
C ILE A 129 20.12 17.28 3.12
N HIS A 130 19.74 16.40 2.17
CA HIS A 130 18.59 16.60 1.29
C HIS A 130 17.41 15.67 1.60
N GLY A 131 17.41 15.00 2.75
CA GLY A 131 16.37 14.03 3.12
C GLY A 131 14.96 14.61 3.08
N ASP A 132 14.78 15.82 3.62
CA ASP A 132 13.49 16.52 3.62
C ASP A 132 13.02 16.86 2.20
N LEU A 133 13.93 17.29 1.32
CA LEU A 133 13.62 17.58 -0.07
C LEU A 133 13.16 16.30 -0.83
N TYR A 134 13.88 15.20 -0.64
CA TYR A 134 13.50 13.92 -1.24
C TYR A 134 12.14 13.45 -0.73
N TYR A 135 11.89 13.57 0.57
CA TYR A 135 10.60 13.23 1.15
C TYR A 135 9.46 14.01 0.50
N GLU A 136 9.60 15.34 0.34
CA GLU A 136 8.58 16.18 -0.28
C GLU A 136 8.38 15.86 -1.78
N ILE A 137 9.45 15.57 -2.52
CA ILE A 137 9.35 15.14 -3.92
C ILE A 137 8.56 13.83 -4.03
N PHE A 138 8.85 12.85 -3.17
CA PHE A 138 8.13 11.58 -3.16
C PHE A 138 6.67 11.74 -2.72
N ASN A 139 6.40 12.63 -1.76
CA ASN A 139 5.04 12.95 -1.32
C ASN A 139 4.19 13.55 -2.45
N ILE A 140 4.77 14.46 -3.25
CA ILE A 140 4.13 14.99 -4.45
C ILE A 140 3.86 13.87 -5.46
N PHE A 141 4.85 13.02 -5.71
CA PHE A 141 4.72 11.91 -6.65
C PHE A 141 3.62 10.92 -6.22
N GLU A 142 3.62 10.50 -4.97
CA GLU A 142 2.61 9.61 -4.39
C GLU A 142 1.21 10.21 -4.51
N SER A 143 1.08 11.49 -4.16
CA SER A 143 -0.15 12.24 -4.30
C SER A 143 -0.64 12.25 -5.75
N ILE A 144 0.22 12.55 -6.73
CA ILE A 144 -0.13 12.54 -8.15
C ILE A 144 -0.64 11.16 -8.58
N VAL A 145 0.01 10.08 -8.15
CA VAL A 145 -0.40 8.71 -8.51
C VAL A 145 -1.80 8.39 -7.99
N PHE A 146 -2.09 8.70 -6.73
CA PHE A 146 -3.43 8.50 -6.17
C PHE A 146 -4.47 9.34 -6.90
N LEU A 147 -4.17 10.58 -7.12
CA LEU A 147 -5.10 11.56 -7.69
C LEU A 147 -5.42 11.27 -9.14
N GLY A 148 -4.40 10.96 -9.94
CA GLY A 148 -4.60 10.55 -11.32
C GLY A 148 -5.39 9.24 -11.41
N THR A 149 -5.18 8.29 -10.50
CA THR A 149 -5.96 7.05 -10.44
C THR A 149 -7.42 7.32 -10.08
N LEU A 150 -7.69 8.19 -9.14
CA LEU A 150 -9.06 8.60 -8.80
C LEU A 150 -9.72 9.34 -9.97
N ALA A 151 -8.97 10.21 -10.69
CA ALA A 151 -9.46 10.85 -11.91
C ALA A 151 -9.86 9.80 -12.95
N TYR A 152 -9.03 8.78 -13.20
CA TYR A 152 -9.38 7.68 -14.11
C TYR A 152 -10.70 7.00 -13.72
N ILE A 153 -10.89 6.69 -12.44
CA ILE A 153 -12.13 6.07 -11.95
C ILE A 153 -13.32 7.00 -12.18
N TYR A 154 -13.15 8.29 -11.92
CA TYR A 154 -14.19 9.30 -12.13
C TYR A 154 -14.60 9.42 -13.60
N TYR A 155 -13.63 9.60 -14.53
CA TYR A 155 -13.90 9.78 -15.96
C TYR A 155 -14.37 8.49 -16.64
N THR A 156 -13.94 7.32 -16.20
CA THR A 156 -14.40 6.05 -16.79
C THR A 156 -15.82 5.69 -16.36
N GLY A 157 -16.30 6.20 -15.24
CA GLY A 157 -17.67 6.12 -14.79
C GLY A 157 -18.16 4.72 -14.39
N ARG A 158 -19.49 4.57 -14.20
CA ARG A 158 -20.13 3.37 -13.64
C ARG A 158 -20.11 2.14 -14.55
N GLN A 159 -19.81 2.31 -15.84
CA GLN A 159 -19.80 1.21 -16.82
C GLN A 159 -18.40 0.63 -17.07
N MET A 160 -17.53 0.78 -16.10
CA MET A 160 -16.17 0.28 -16.21
C MET A 160 -16.15 -1.26 -16.23
N PRO A 161 -15.61 -1.90 -17.27
CA PRO A 161 -15.52 -3.35 -17.33
C PRO A 161 -14.51 -3.86 -16.28
N LEU A 162 -14.82 -5.00 -15.66
CA LEU A 162 -14.04 -5.55 -14.54
C LEU A 162 -12.53 -5.67 -14.82
N HIS A 163 -12.15 -6.00 -16.07
CA HIS A 163 -10.73 -6.13 -16.43
C HIS A 163 -9.94 -4.80 -16.30
N ARG A 164 -10.63 -3.66 -16.38
CA ARG A 164 -10.01 -2.34 -16.16
C ARG A 164 -9.89 -1.98 -14.68
N LEU A 165 -10.55 -2.71 -13.79
CA LEU A 165 -10.45 -2.53 -12.35
C LEU A 165 -9.42 -3.46 -11.71
N LEU A 166 -8.83 -4.39 -12.49
CA LEU A 166 -7.97 -5.44 -11.93
C LEU A 166 -6.84 -4.90 -11.03
N LEU A 167 -6.08 -3.92 -11.51
CA LEU A 167 -4.96 -3.38 -10.71
C LEU A 167 -5.44 -2.54 -9.51
N PRO A 168 -6.46 -1.64 -9.61
CA PRO A 168 -7.06 -1.03 -8.43
C PRO A 168 -7.60 -2.06 -7.42
N MET A 169 -8.16 -3.18 -7.88
CA MET A 169 -8.60 -4.26 -6.99
C MET A 169 -7.42 -4.94 -6.29
N ILE A 170 -6.29 -5.14 -6.98
CA ILE A 170 -5.05 -5.64 -6.36
C ILE A 170 -4.55 -4.66 -5.30
N PHE A 171 -4.59 -3.35 -5.57
CA PHE A 171 -4.26 -2.33 -4.60
C PHE A 171 -5.14 -2.43 -3.35
N ILE A 172 -6.47 -2.48 -3.52
CA ILE A 172 -7.42 -2.63 -2.40
C ILE A 172 -7.18 -3.93 -1.63
N GLY A 173 -6.96 -5.04 -2.35
CA GLY A 173 -6.62 -6.34 -1.75
C GLY A 173 -5.34 -6.28 -0.92
N GLY A 174 -4.30 -5.63 -1.44
CA GLY A 174 -3.05 -5.38 -0.72
C GLY A 174 -3.25 -4.51 0.52
N PHE A 175 -4.06 -3.45 0.40
CA PHE A 175 -4.41 -2.60 1.54
C PHE A 175 -5.09 -3.40 2.64
N ILE A 176 -6.13 -4.18 2.33
CA ILE A 176 -6.85 -5.02 3.29
C ILE A 176 -5.91 -6.07 3.92
N PHE A 177 -5.06 -6.71 3.12
CA PHE A 177 -4.06 -7.66 3.61
C PHE A 177 -3.14 -7.04 4.65
N HIS A 178 -2.59 -5.87 4.35
CA HIS A 178 -1.65 -5.17 5.22
C HIS A 178 -2.29 -4.54 6.46
N LEU A 179 -3.61 -4.43 6.56
CA LEU A 179 -4.25 -4.06 7.83
C LEU A 179 -3.92 -5.07 8.94
N PHE A 180 -3.78 -6.35 8.58
CA PHE A 180 -3.54 -7.43 9.54
C PHE A 180 -2.10 -7.98 9.52
N TRP A 181 -1.37 -7.76 8.44
CA TRP A 181 0.00 -8.24 8.27
C TRP A 181 1.02 -7.23 8.82
N GLU A 182 2.28 -7.68 9.03
CA GLU A 182 3.40 -6.78 9.31
C GLU A 182 3.38 -5.56 8.38
N ALA A 183 3.56 -4.38 8.94
CA ALA A 183 3.57 -3.13 8.19
C ALA A 183 5.02 -2.67 7.92
N LYS A 184 5.26 -2.21 6.69
CA LYS A 184 6.45 -1.46 6.27
C LYS A 184 6.12 -0.63 5.04
N GLY A 185 6.61 0.60 4.97
CA GLY A 185 6.39 1.47 3.80
C GLY A 185 6.88 0.83 2.50
N GLN A 186 8.04 0.15 2.52
CA GLN A 186 8.60 -0.52 1.34
C GLN A 186 7.69 -1.61 0.71
N TYR A 187 6.76 -2.18 1.47
CA TYR A 187 5.84 -3.19 0.92
C TYR A 187 4.77 -2.58 0.02
N THR A 188 4.53 -1.29 0.13
CA THR A 188 3.47 -0.60 -0.62
C THR A 188 3.92 -0.14 -2.01
N ILE A 189 5.24 -0.06 -2.28
CA ILE A 189 5.78 0.44 -3.55
C ILE A 189 5.22 -0.30 -4.77
N THR A 190 5.07 -1.62 -4.68
CA THR A 190 4.53 -2.42 -5.78
C THR A 190 3.11 -2.00 -6.14
N TYR A 191 2.29 -1.72 -5.14
CA TYR A 191 0.90 -1.30 -5.35
C TYR A 191 0.82 0.08 -6.01
N PHE A 192 1.71 1.02 -5.65
CA PHE A 192 1.81 2.32 -6.32
C PHE A 192 2.23 2.18 -7.77
N VAL A 193 3.22 1.33 -8.07
CA VAL A 193 3.66 1.07 -9.45
C VAL A 193 2.50 0.53 -10.31
N LEU A 194 1.65 -0.33 -9.74
CA LEU A 194 0.47 -0.86 -10.45
C LEU A 194 -0.58 0.21 -10.75
N LEU A 195 -0.62 1.33 -10.01
CA LEU A 195 -1.55 2.43 -10.24
C LEU A 195 -1.08 3.43 -11.32
N ILE A 196 0.22 3.46 -11.66
CA ILE A 196 0.79 4.42 -12.61
C ILE A 196 0.05 4.46 -13.96
N PRO A 197 -0.29 3.33 -14.62
CA PRO A 197 -1.02 3.36 -15.89
C PRO A 197 -2.39 4.04 -15.78
N TYR A 198 -3.07 3.87 -14.66
CA TYR A 198 -4.36 4.49 -14.38
C TYR A 198 -4.21 5.98 -14.09
N CYS A 199 -3.18 6.33 -13.32
CA CYS A 199 -2.82 7.72 -13.08
C CYS A 199 -2.59 8.47 -14.38
N VAL A 200 -1.73 7.94 -15.26
CA VAL A 200 -1.44 8.58 -16.56
C VAL A 200 -2.71 8.77 -17.38
N LYS A 201 -3.56 7.73 -17.49
CA LYS A 201 -4.81 7.82 -18.24
C LYS A 201 -5.78 8.83 -17.63
N GLY A 202 -5.91 8.85 -16.31
CA GLY A 202 -6.77 9.81 -15.61
C GLY A 202 -6.32 11.27 -15.80
N LEU A 203 -5.00 11.50 -15.74
CA LEU A 203 -4.43 12.82 -16.02
C LEU A 203 -4.64 13.24 -17.48
N MET A 204 -4.54 12.32 -18.44
CA MET A 204 -4.85 12.59 -19.84
C MET A 204 -6.32 12.98 -20.02
N ASP A 205 -7.26 12.20 -19.47
CA ASP A 205 -8.69 12.50 -19.57
C ASP A 205 -9.02 13.88 -18.97
N MET A 206 -8.37 14.22 -17.87
CA MET A 206 -8.52 15.52 -17.22
C MET A 206 -7.95 16.68 -18.05
N THR A 207 -6.78 16.48 -18.69
CA THR A 207 -6.19 17.50 -19.56
C THR A 207 -7.00 17.70 -20.84
N ASP A 208 -7.56 16.63 -21.41
CA ASP A 208 -8.42 16.71 -22.59
C ASP A 208 -9.69 17.54 -22.29
N GLU A 209 -10.34 17.30 -21.14
CA GLU A 209 -11.53 18.09 -20.74
C GLU A 209 -11.18 19.58 -20.53
N ILE A 210 -10.02 19.87 -19.92
CA ILE A 210 -9.56 21.25 -19.72
C ILE A 210 -9.28 21.91 -21.08
N ALA A 211 -8.60 21.21 -21.99
CA ALA A 211 -8.28 21.71 -23.31
C ALA A 211 -9.55 22.01 -24.11
N ASP A 212 -10.51 21.09 -24.11
CA ASP A 212 -11.81 21.28 -24.76
C ASP A 212 -12.57 22.47 -24.15
N GLY A 213 -12.52 22.59 -22.81
CA GLY A 213 -13.10 23.72 -22.10
C GLY A 213 -12.48 25.07 -22.49
N ILE A 214 -11.14 25.13 -22.64
CA ILE A 214 -10.43 26.34 -23.06
C ILE A 214 -10.70 26.67 -24.51
N LEU A 215 -10.76 25.69 -25.42
CA LEU A 215 -11.05 25.90 -26.84
C LEU A 215 -12.47 26.42 -27.07
N ASN A 216 -13.41 26.01 -26.22
CA ASN A 216 -14.81 26.50 -26.26
C ASN A 216 -14.99 27.88 -25.60
N LEU A 217 -13.93 28.47 -25.04
CA LEU A 217 -13.92 29.85 -24.58
C LEU A 217 -13.99 30.80 -25.81
N GLU A 218 -15.13 31.36 -26.05
CA GLU A 218 -15.24 32.48 -27.00
C GLU A 218 -14.23 33.58 -26.60
N ARG A 219 -13.55 34.12 -27.59
CA ARG A 219 -12.39 35.05 -27.51
C ARG A 219 -12.59 36.35 -26.71
N HIS A 220 -13.69 36.53 -25.98
CA HIS A 220 -14.06 37.81 -25.38
C HIS A 220 -14.25 37.84 -23.88
N GLN A 221 -13.86 36.79 -23.16
CA GLN A 221 -13.96 36.81 -21.70
C GLN A 221 -12.58 37.14 -21.08
N GLY A 222 -12.49 38.27 -20.38
CA GLY A 222 -11.29 38.64 -19.62
C GLY A 222 -11.00 37.62 -18.51
N VAL A 223 -9.86 37.80 -17.81
CA VAL A 223 -9.33 36.86 -16.79
C VAL A 223 -10.38 36.33 -15.80
N PHE A 224 -11.30 37.17 -15.33
CA PHE A 224 -12.40 36.78 -14.43
C PHE A 224 -13.40 35.83 -15.10
N GLY A 225 -13.68 36.03 -16.40
CA GLY A 225 -14.54 35.14 -17.16
C GLY A 225 -13.93 33.77 -17.35
N THR A 226 -12.64 33.73 -17.60
CA THR A 226 -11.85 32.49 -17.71
C THR A 226 -11.84 31.71 -16.39
N ILE A 227 -11.58 32.36 -15.26
CA ILE A 227 -11.61 31.73 -13.94
C ILE A 227 -13.00 31.16 -13.61
N LYS A 228 -14.05 31.95 -13.85
CA LYS A 228 -15.43 31.52 -13.61
C LYS A 228 -15.84 30.33 -14.46
N MET A 229 -15.29 30.22 -15.67
CA MET A 229 -15.54 29.09 -16.53
C MET A 229 -14.74 27.86 -16.15
N LEU A 230 -13.46 28.01 -15.78
CA LEU A 230 -12.63 26.92 -15.24
C LEU A 230 -13.29 26.30 -14.01
N TRP A 231 -13.93 27.12 -13.13
CA TRP A 231 -14.73 26.63 -12.01
C TRP A 231 -15.96 25.79 -12.42
N LYS A 232 -16.44 25.91 -13.65
CA LYS A 232 -17.54 25.06 -14.15
C LYS A 232 -17.07 23.70 -14.64
N LEU A 233 -15.79 23.57 -14.98
CA LEU A 233 -15.21 22.30 -15.39
C LEU A 233 -15.05 21.39 -14.16
N ASP A 234 -15.50 20.16 -14.27
CA ASP A 234 -15.39 19.19 -13.21
C ASP A 234 -13.92 18.85 -12.94
N SER A 235 -13.08 18.84 -13.96
CA SER A 235 -11.63 18.70 -13.84
C SER A 235 -11.00 19.77 -12.95
N PHE A 236 -11.40 21.03 -13.09
CA PHE A 236 -10.83 22.11 -12.29
C PHE A 236 -11.25 22.00 -10.82
N LYS A 237 -12.52 21.69 -10.56
CA LYS A 237 -13.01 21.39 -9.19
C LYS A 237 -12.27 20.20 -8.59
N TYR A 238 -12.07 19.18 -9.41
CA TYR A 238 -11.36 17.99 -9.04
C TYR A 238 -9.91 18.32 -8.65
N ILE A 239 -9.16 19.06 -9.49
CA ILE A 239 -7.80 19.54 -9.18
C ILE A 239 -7.79 20.34 -7.86
N ALA A 240 -8.73 21.25 -7.67
CA ALA A 240 -8.82 22.05 -6.45
C ALA A 240 -9.10 21.18 -5.22
N LEU A 241 -9.99 20.18 -5.34
CA LEU A 241 -10.26 19.20 -4.28
C LEU A 241 -9.01 18.38 -3.96
N LEU A 242 -8.28 17.98 -4.99
CA LEU A 242 -7.07 17.20 -4.87
C LEU A 242 -5.96 17.97 -4.16
N PHE A 243 -5.70 19.19 -4.62
CA PHE A 243 -4.70 20.04 -3.97
C PHE A 243 -5.06 20.26 -2.51
N GLY A 244 -6.33 20.56 -2.21
CA GLY A 244 -6.82 20.72 -0.85
C GLY A 244 -6.67 19.45 0.00
N SER A 245 -7.02 18.28 -0.56
CA SER A 245 -6.89 17.00 0.14
C SER A 245 -5.43 16.59 0.35
N THR A 246 -4.54 16.85 -0.62
CA THR A 246 -3.10 16.61 -0.48
C THR A 246 -2.49 17.48 0.61
N VAL A 247 -2.80 18.77 0.64
CA VAL A 247 -2.36 19.68 1.71
C VAL A 247 -2.88 19.23 3.06
N LEU A 248 -4.16 18.83 3.13
CA LEU A 248 -4.78 18.34 4.36
C LEU A 248 -4.11 17.05 4.83
N LEU A 249 -3.90 16.08 3.94
CA LEU A 249 -3.19 14.84 4.26
C LEU A 249 -1.76 15.11 4.74
N HIS A 250 -1.04 16.00 4.06
CA HIS A 250 0.31 16.39 4.46
C HIS A 250 0.34 16.99 5.88
N LEU A 251 -0.61 17.86 6.22
CA LEU A 251 -0.73 18.44 7.55
C LEU A 251 -1.08 17.39 8.62
N ILE A 252 -1.96 16.43 8.28
CA ILE A 252 -2.34 15.33 9.18
C ILE A 252 -1.14 14.41 9.43
N VAL A 253 -0.43 14.01 8.38
CA VAL A 253 0.75 13.13 8.48
C VAL A 253 1.86 13.80 9.28
N ARG A 254 2.16 15.07 9.02
CA ARG A 254 3.13 15.84 9.86
C ARG A 254 2.68 15.92 11.31
N GLY A 255 1.41 16.15 11.59
CA GLY A 255 0.89 16.24 12.96
C GLY A 255 0.81 14.90 13.71
N SER A 256 0.91 13.76 13.01
CA SER A 256 0.86 12.42 13.61
C SER A 256 2.22 11.72 13.69
N LEU A 257 3.25 12.26 13.04
CA LEU A 257 4.63 11.75 13.09
C LEU A 257 5.53 12.54 14.05
N PHE A 258 5.05 13.63 14.61
CA PHE A 258 5.68 14.50 15.61
C PHE A 258 4.74 14.68 16.81
#